data_493ddfba2792dce7f10d538a35380770
#
_entry.id   493ddfba2792dce7f10d538a35380770
#
_cell.length_a   1.000
_cell.length_b   1.000
_cell.length_c   1.000
_cell.angle_alpha   90.00
_cell.angle_beta   90.00
_cell.angle_gamma   90.00
#
_symmetry.space_group_name_H-M   'P 1'
#
loop_
_entity.id
_entity.type
_entity.pdbx_description
1 polymer ?
#
loop_
_entity_poly.entity_id
_entity_poly.type
_entity_poly.pdbx_seq_one_letter_code
_entity_poly.pdbx_strand_id
1 'polypeptide(L)'
;MTRGSAQIEVAAPVKTMWEALVSPERHRWYFRLTPHGEFKAGHKISWVDGTATPAEESEVLEVKAPSKLVLRTRFLFTPAFAKEKPHTVTWTVARAAKGSRVRMAWEASEFIAGTLAAEADNMLQTLRLEHDAEAQAEIARLPSIGKIVVEDVTPDRIADYHEFFDHHAFRDYPSWQSCYCMETHRTQTDEEWAVRTAADNRRDMTQGIDDRKVTALLAYVDGKPVGWCNYGESTRLNGVMHRYRLNVAEQQGVGSLACFVIAAPYRKHGVASALLDAALERLRARGVRVAEAYPARSQDSPQANYRGPLQMFLRAGFEPYRETERYFVVRKTL
;
A
#
# COMPACT_ATOMS: atom_id res chain seq x y z
N MET A 1 -29.65 -0.88 1.23
CA MET A 1 -28.62 -0.38 0.29
C MET A 1 -28.03 0.90 0.86
N THR A 2 -26.71 0.94 0.99
CA THR A 2 -25.94 2.08 1.51
C THR A 2 -25.36 2.86 0.32
N ARG A 3 -25.45 4.19 0.37
CA ARG A 3 -24.92 5.08 -0.67
C ARG A 3 -23.65 5.79 -0.19
N GLY A 4 -22.70 5.93 -1.11
CA GLY A 4 -21.48 6.68 -0.85
C GLY A 4 -20.91 7.28 -2.12
N SER A 5 -19.91 8.14 -1.98
CA SER A 5 -19.17 8.67 -3.13
C SER A 5 -17.83 9.26 -2.71
N ALA A 6 -16.87 9.24 -3.64
CA ALA A 6 -15.60 9.95 -3.56
C ALA A 6 -15.34 10.70 -4.86
N GLN A 7 -14.51 11.73 -4.82
CA GLN A 7 -14.17 12.51 -6.02
C GLN A 7 -12.77 13.11 -5.92
N ILE A 8 -12.18 13.38 -7.09
CA ILE A 8 -10.87 14.03 -7.20
C ILE A 8 -10.85 15.02 -8.38
N GLU A 9 -10.05 16.05 -8.27
CA GLU A 9 -9.67 16.90 -9.42
C GLU A 9 -8.33 16.44 -9.99
N VAL A 10 -8.24 16.36 -11.32
CA VAL A 10 -7.06 15.89 -12.06
C VAL A 10 -6.72 16.94 -13.10
N ALA A 11 -5.48 17.38 -13.18
CA ALA A 11 -5.00 18.35 -14.18
C ALA A 11 -4.87 17.70 -15.59
N ALA A 12 -5.95 17.06 -16.04
CA ALA A 12 -6.06 16.42 -17.33
C ALA A 12 -7.42 16.70 -17.97
N PRO A 13 -7.52 16.71 -19.33
CA PRO A 13 -8.78 16.96 -20.04
C PRO A 13 -9.86 15.90 -19.72
N VAL A 14 -11.13 16.31 -19.79
CA VAL A 14 -12.29 15.40 -19.64
C VAL A 14 -12.18 14.17 -20.56
N LYS A 15 -11.74 14.37 -21.81
CA LYS A 15 -11.55 13.28 -22.77
C LYS A 15 -10.54 12.25 -22.27
N THR A 16 -9.40 12.69 -21.77
CA THR A 16 -8.35 11.80 -21.21
C THR A 16 -8.85 11.00 -20.02
N MET A 17 -9.58 11.64 -19.09
CA MET A 17 -10.14 10.94 -17.94
C MET A 17 -11.23 9.94 -18.35
N TRP A 18 -12.03 10.29 -19.34
CA TRP A 18 -13.02 9.36 -19.90
C TRP A 18 -12.35 8.14 -20.53
N GLU A 19 -11.34 8.36 -21.38
CA GLU A 19 -10.56 7.28 -21.99
C GLU A 19 -9.92 6.36 -20.94
N ALA A 20 -9.42 6.93 -19.86
CA ALA A 20 -8.88 6.13 -18.74
C ALA A 20 -9.92 5.25 -18.05
N LEU A 21 -11.20 5.70 -17.96
CA LEU A 21 -12.29 4.91 -17.38
C LEU A 21 -12.75 3.74 -18.25
N VAL A 22 -12.65 3.88 -19.58
CA VAL A 22 -13.18 2.88 -20.53
C VAL A 22 -12.07 2.20 -21.35
N SER A 23 -10.81 2.36 -20.96
CA SER A 23 -9.66 1.71 -21.60
C SER A 23 -9.78 0.19 -21.53
N PRO A 24 -9.41 -0.56 -22.58
CA PRO A 24 -9.26 -2.02 -22.51
C PRO A 24 -7.99 -2.46 -21.79
N GLU A 25 -7.09 -1.53 -21.49
CA GLU A 25 -5.84 -1.77 -20.80
C GLU A 25 -6.06 -2.11 -19.33
N ARG A 26 -5.04 -2.65 -18.67
CA ARG A 26 -5.08 -2.89 -17.22
C ARG A 26 -5.23 -1.59 -16.44
N HIS A 27 -6.32 -1.45 -15.70
CA HIS A 27 -6.57 -0.32 -14.82
C HIS A 27 -5.77 -0.47 -13.51
N ARG A 28 -4.59 0.13 -13.44
CA ARG A 28 -3.75 0.08 -12.23
C ARG A 28 -4.44 0.77 -11.05
N TRP A 29 -5.25 1.78 -11.34
CA TRP A 29 -6.03 2.55 -10.38
C TRP A 29 -7.30 1.84 -9.90
N TYR A 30 -7.85 0.85 -10.67
CA TYR A 30 -9.05 0.11 -10.30
C TYR A 30 -8.71 -1.34 -9.95
N PHE A 31 -8.42 -1.61 -8.68
CA PHE A 31 -8.03 -2.93 -8.15
C PHE A 31 -6.96 -3.67 -8.98
N ARG A 32 -6.28 -2.99 -9.91
CA ARG A 32 -5.29 -3.55 -10.86
C ARG A 32 -5.89 -4.60 -11.80
N LEU A 33 -7.17 -4.46 -12.13
CA LEU A 33 -7.90 -5.35 -12.98
C LEU A 33 -7.79 -4.94 -14.46
N THR A 34 -7.97 -5.92 -15.35
CA THR A 34 -8.06 -5.72 -16.80
C THR A 34 -9.51 -6.01 -17.21
N PRO A 35 -10.22 -5.06 -17.85
CA PRO A 35 -11.56 -5.29 -18.35
C PRO A 35 -11.54 -6.09 -19.65
N HIS A 36 -12.38 -7.11 -19.75
CA HIS A 36 -12.65 -7.89 -20.97
C HIS A 36 -14.11 -7.69 -21.36
N GLY A 37 -14.38 -6.99 -22.43
CA GLY A 37 -15.69 -6.63 -22.93
C GLY A 37 -15.73 -5.20 -23.47
N GLU A 38 -16.87 -4.76 -23.94
CA GLU A 38 -17.08 -3.42 -24.48
C GLU A 38 -17.86 -2.55 -23.50
N PHE A 39 -17.43 -1.32 -23.26
CA PHE A 39 -18.15 -0.33 -22.47
C PHE A 39 -19.31 0.27 -23.27
N LYS A 40 -20.32 -0.57 -23.54
CA LYS A 40 -21.53 -0.24 -24.30
C LYS A 40 -22.75 -0.74 -23.54
N ALA A 41 -23.80 0.07 -23.46
CA ALA A 41 -25.02 -0.26 -22.72
C ALA A 41 -25.57 -1.64 -23.11
N GLY A 42 -25.89 -2.46 -22.09
CA GLY A 42 -26.35 -3.84 -22.23
C GLY A 42 -25.24 -4.89 -22.35
N HIS A 43 -23.98 -4.49 -22.51
CA HIS A 43 -22.85 -5.42 -22.57
C HIS A 43 -22.33 -5.79 -21.18
N LYS A 44 -21.72 -6.98 -21.10
CA LYS A 44 -21.03 -7.46 -19.88
C LYS A 44 -19.53 -7.26 -20.01
N ILE A 45 -18.90 -6.96 -18.87
CA ILE A 45 -17.45 -6.83 -18.74
C ILE A 45 -17.02 -7.82 -17.65
N SER A 46 -16.04 -8.65 -17.96
CA SER A 46 -15.35 -9.48 -16.99
C SER A 46 -14.03 -8.78 -16.64
N TRP A 47 -13.82 -8.47 -15.36
CA TRP A 47 -12.60 -7.87 -14.86
C TRP A 47 -11.71 -8.97 -14.29
N VAL A 48 -10.51 -9.12 -14.86
CA VAL A 48 -9.57 -10.17 -14.46
C VAL A 48 -8.34 -9.59 -13.76
N ASP A 49 -7.78 -10.36 -12.84
CA ASP A 49 -6.53 -10.02 -12.16
C ASP A 49 -5.29 -10.35 -13.03
N GLY A 50 -4.09 -10.19 -12.47
CA GLY A 50 -2.82 -10.48 -13.15
C GLY A 50 -2.59 -11.96 -13.48
N THR A 51 -3.42 -12.88 -12.97
CA THR A 51 -3.41 -14.34 -13.27
C THR A 51 -4.52 -14.74 -14.23
N ALA A 52 -5.22 -13.76 -14.83
CA ALA A 52 -6.40 -13.94 -15.67
C ALA A 52 -7.60 -14.57 -14.93
N THR A 53 -7.62 -14.53 -13.60
CA THR A 53 -8.75 -14.98 -12.80
C THR A 53 -9.83 -13.89 -12.74
N PRO A 54 -11.12 -14.21 -12.99
CA PRO A 54 -12.20 -13.25 -12.82
C PRO A 54 -12.30 -12.80 -11.37
N ALA A 55 -12.17 -11.49 -11.16
CA ALA A 55 -12.25 -10.83 -9.84
C ALA A 55 -13.53 -9.99 -9.71
N GLU A 56 -14.16 -9.63 -10.85
CA GLU A 56 -15.37 -8.84 -10.90
C GLU A 56 -16.13 -9.09 -12.21
N GLU A 57 -17.46 -9.06 -12.15
CA GLU A 57 -18.35 -9.03 -13.30
C GLU A 57 -19.20 -7.77 -13.24
N SER A 58 -19.27 -7.05 -14.37
CA SER A 58 -20.09 -5.85 -14.52
C SER A 58 -21.02 -5.95 -15.73
N GLU A 59 -22.22 -5.40 -15.60
CA GLU A 59 -23.10 -5.08 -16.71
C GLU A 59 -23.12 -3.57 -16.91
N VAL A 60 -22.92 -3.11 -18.12
CA VAL A 60 -22.96 -1.69 -18.47
C VAL A 60 -24.41 -1.24 -18.59
N LEU A 61 -24.89 -0.45 -17.64
CA LEU A 61 -26.27 0.04 -17.62
C LEU A 61 -26.45 1.30 -18.47
N GLU A 62 -25.47 2.21 -18.40
CA GLU A 62 -25.53 3.50 -19.12
C GLU A 62 -24.14 3.95 -19.51
N VAL A 63 -24.00 4.48 -20.72
CA VAL A 63 -22.81 5.18 -21.22
C VAL A 63 -23.24 6.48 -21.85
N LYS A 64 -22.78 7.61 -21.33
CA LYS A 64 -22.87 8.96 -21.91
C LYS A 64 -21.48 9.55 -22.03
N ALA A 65 -20.78 9.19 -23.10
CA ALA A 65 -19.44 9.71 -23.36
C ALA A 65 -19.45 11.23 -23.58
N PRO A 66 -18.47 11.99 -23.06
CA PRO A 66 -17.38 11.55 -22.18
C PRO A 66 -17.67 11.83 -20.69
N SER A 67 -18.91 11.72 -20.22
CA SER A 67 -19.31 12.28 -18.92
C SER A 67 -19.85 11.28 -17.89
N LYS A 68 -20.40 10.13 -18.31
CA LYS A 68 -21.03 9.22 -17.37
C LYS A 68 -20.97 7.76 -17.82
N LEU A 69 -20.60 6.88 -16.87
CA LEU A 69 -20.65 5.43 -16.99
C LEU A 69 -21.36 4.86 -15.76
N VAL A 70 -22.35 4.00 -15.97
CA VAL A 70 -23.06 3.30 -14.89
C VAL A 70 -22.90 1.81 -15.08
N LEU A 71 -22.38 1.14 -14.05
CA LEU A 71 -22.13 -0.29 -14.01
C LEU A 71 -22.99 -0.95 -12.93
N ARG A 72 -23.56 -2.11 -13.21
CA ARG A 72 -24.08 -3.04 -12.21
C ARG A 72 -23.05 -4.13 -12.00
N THR A 73 -22.39 -4.11 -10.83
CA THR A 73 -21.17 -4.82 -10.54
C THR A 73 -21.38 -5.90 -9.50
N ARG A 74 -20.68 -7.02 -9.62
CA ARG A 74 -20.55 -8.08 -8.62
C ARG A 74 -19.08 -8.40 -8.41
N PHE A 75 -18.59 -8.25 -7.18
CA PHE A 75 -17.24 -8.64 -6.81
C PHE A 75 -17.12 -10.14 -6.58
N LEU A 76 -16.00 -10.72 -7.01
CA LEU A 76 -15.66 -12.14 -6.92
C LEU A 76 -14.35 -12.40 -6.17
N PHE A 77 -13.75 -11.39 -5.55
CA PHE A 77 -12.45 -11.47 -4.89
C PHE A 77 -12.33 -12.61 -3.88
N THR A 78 -13.40 -12.89 -3.14
CA THR A 78 -13.51 -14.00 -2.19
C THR A 78 -14.92 -14.55 -2.17
N PRO A 79 -15.15 -15.76 -1.59
CA PRO A 79 -16.50 -16.29 -1.42
C PRO A 79 -17.45 -15.37 -0.64
N ALA A 80 -16.97 -14.54 0.26
CA ALA A 80 -17.76 -13.55 0.99
C ALA A 80 -18.31 -12.48 0.04
N PHE A 81 -17.47 -11.90 -0.81
CA PHE A 81 -17.87 -10.93 -1.83
C PHE A 81 -18.82 -11.53 -2.87
N ALA A 82 -18.53 -12.76 -3.33
CA ALA A 82 -19.34 -13.43 -4.34
C ALA A 82 -20.77 -13.76 -3.89
N LYS A 83 -21.04 -13.83 -2.58
CA LYS A 83 -22.38 -14.03 -2.00
C LYS A 83 -23.22 -12.74 -1.96
N GLU A 84 -22.57 -11.58 -2.07
CA GLU A 84 -23.24 -10.29 -2.03
C GLU A 84 -24.09 -10.07 -3.28
N LYS A 85 -25.18 -9.30 -3.13
CA LYS A 85 -26.00 -8.89 -4.27
C LYS A 85 -25.21 -7.91 -5.14
N PRO A 86 -25.45 -7.93 -6.48
CA PRO A 86 -24.90 -6.91 -7.36
C PRO A 86 -25.22 -5.50 -6.86
N HIS A 87 -24.27 -4.61 -7.00
CA HIS A 87 -24.35 -3.21 -6.60
C HIS A 87 -24.15 -2.29 -7.81
N THR A 88 -24.51 -1.03 -7.66
CA THR A 88 -24.35 -0.04 -8.74
C THR A 88 -23.16 0.87 -8.44
N VAL A 89 -22.30 1.06 -9.44
CA VAL A 89 -21.23 2.05 -9.43
C VAL A 89 -21.46 3.03 -10.57
N THR A 90 -21.42 4.31 -10.26
CA THR A 90 -21.55 5.40 -11.24
C THR A 90 -20.27 6.22 -11.26
N TRP A 91 -19.64 6.28 -12.41
CA TRP A 91 -18.52 7.17 -12.70
C TRP A 91 -19.00 8.39 -13.45
N THR A 92 -18.56 9.57 -13.02
CA THR A 92 -18.81 10.82 -13.76
C THR A 92 -17.53 11.59 -13.94
N VAL A 93 -17.37 12.18 -15.13
CA VAL A 93 -16.28 13.09 -15.48
C VAL A 93 -16.87 14.41 -15.88
N ALA A 94 -16.45 15.48 -15.24
CA ALA A 94 -16.90 16.83 -15.50
C ALA A 94 -15.70 17.79 -15.60
N ARG A 95 -15.88 18.95 -16.27
CA ARG A 95 -14.87 20.00 -16.29
C ARG A 95 -14.68 20.56 -14.88
N ALA A 96 -13.43 20.83 -14.49
CA ALA A 96 -13.03 21.52 -13.27
C ALA A 96 -12.13 22.71 -13.61
N ALA A 97 -11.78 23.52 -12.62
CA ALA A 97 -10.99 24.74 -12.82
C ALA A 97 -9.61 24.47 -13.47
N LYS A 98 -8.96 23.37 -13.07
CA LYS A 98 -7.63 22.96 -13.59
C LYS A 98 -7.67 21.63 -14.35
N GLY A 99 -8.75 21.33 -15.09
CA GLY A 99 -8.83 20.08 -15.84
C GLY A 99 -10.18 19.38 -15.66
N SER A 100 -10.22 18.24 -14.99
CA SER A 100 -11.41 17.42 -14.81
C SER A 100 -11.64 17.06 -13.36
N ARG A 101 -12.93 16.90 -12.99
CA ARG A 101 -13.37 16.25 -11.76
C ARG A 101 -13.88 14.86 -12.10
N VAL A 102 -13.26 13.85 -11.52
CA VAL A 102 -13.70 12.45 -11.59
C VAL A 102 -14.40 12.11 -10.28
N ARG A 103 -15.60 11.58 -10.36
CA ARG A 103 -16.38 11.14 -9.18
C ARG A 103 -16.83 9.71 -9.38
N MET A 104 -16.65 8.90 -8.35
CA MET A 104 -17.21 7.57 -8.17
C MET A 104 -18.33 7.64 -7.14
N ALA A 105 -19.51 7.12 -7.45
CA ALA A 105 -20.63 6.98 -6.53
C ALA A 105 -21.14 5.54 -6.56
N TRP A 106 -21.63 5.03 -5.42
CA TRP A 106 -22.13 3.66 -5.32
C TRP A 106 -23.40 3.56 -4.52
N GLU A 107 -24.16 2.49 -4.83
CA GLU A 107 -25.30 2.02 -4.04
C GLU A 107 -25.15 0.51 -3.87
N ALA A 108 -24.86 0.04 -2.63
CA ALA A 108 -24.41 -1.31 -2.35
C ALA A 108 -24.94 -1.83 -1.01
N SER A 109 -24.75 -3.12 -0.68
CA SER A 109 -24.89 -3.62 0.69
C SER A 109 -23.94 -2.91 1.62
N GLU A 110 -24.15 -2.96 2.92
CA GLU A 110 -23.29 -2.32 3.92
C GLU A 110 -21.84 -2.82 3.83
N PHE A 111 -21.67 -4.15 3.64
CA PHE A 111 -20.35 -4.77 3.48
C PHE A 111 -19.59 -4.23 2.25
N ILE A 112 -20.22 -4.24 1.08
CA ILE A 112 -19.63 -3.72 -0.16
C ILE A 112 -19.39 -2.21 -0.08
N ALA A 113 -20.35 -1.46 0.49
CA ALA A 113 -20.23 0.00 0.65
C ALA A 113 -19.05 0.36 1.56
N GLY A 114 -18.80 -0.40 2.63
CA GLY A 114 -17.63 -0.24 3.49
C GLY A 114 -16.32 -0.44 2.74
N THR A 115 -16.23 -1.50 1.92
CA THR A 115 -15.05 -1.76 1.07
C THR A 115 -14.81 -0.64 0.07
N LEU A 116 -15.88 -0.20 -0.64
CA LEU A 116 -15.76 0.88 -1.61
C LEU A 116 -15.36 2.21 -0.95
N ALA A 117 -15.90 2.51 0.23
CA ALA A 117 -15.53 3.71 0.98
C ALA A 117 -14.06 3.69 1.43
N ALA A 118 -13.53 2.53 1.82
CA ALA A 118 -12.14 2.38 2.20
C ALA A 118 -11.16 2.53 1.03
N GLU A 119 -11.57 2.12 -0.19
CA GLU A 119 -10.68 2.05 -1.35
C GLU A 119 -10.87 3.20 -2.36
N ALA A 120 -12.01 3.89 -2.37
CA ALA A 120 -12.33 4.87 -3.40
C ALA A 120 -11.31 6.01 -3.50
N ASP A 121 -10.85 6.55 -2.37
CA ASP A 121 -9.85 7.62 -2.37
C ASP A 121 -8.50 7.12 -2.91
N ASN A 122 -8.08 5.89 -2.56
CA ASN A 122 -6.87 5.27 -3.08
C ASN A 122 -6.93 5.07 -4.60
N MET A 123 -8.09 4.61 -5.11
CA MET A 123 -8.33 4.45 -6.55
C MET A 123 -8.21 5.80 -7.28
N LEU A 124 -8.90 6.82 -6.79
CA LEU A 124 -8.91 8.15 -7.38
C LEU A 124 -7.53 8.82 -7.32
N GLN A 125 -6.79 8.70 -6.22
CA GLN A 125 -5.42 9.19 -6.11
C GLN A 125 -4.49 8.47 -7.10
N THR A 126 -4.63 7.16 -7.27
CA THR A 126 -3.84 6.41 -8.25
C THR A 126 -4.17 6.84 -9.68
N LEU A 127 -5.46 7.05 -10.00
CA LEU A 127 -5.89 7.60 -11.29
C LEU A 127 -5.29 8.98 -11.54
N ARG A 128 -5.28 9.86 -10.53
CA ARG A 128 -4.63 11.18 -10.61
C ARG A 128 -3.14 11.04 -10.91
N LEU A 129 -2.42 10.18 -10.20
CA LEU A 129 -0.99 9.98 -10.41
C LEU A 129 -0.64 9.50 -11.83
N GLU A 130 -1.53 8.78 -12.50
CA GLU A 130 -1.30 8.31 -13.87
C GLU A 130 -1.49 9.42 -14.93
N HIS A 131 -2.27 10.46 -14.63
CA HIS A 131 -2.72 11.43 -15.63
C HIS A 131 -2.44 12.90 -15.29
N ASP A 132 -1.87 13.19 -14.12
CA ASP A 132 -1.60 14.54 -13.63
C ASP A 132 -0.08 14.77 -13.50
N ALA A 133 0.46 15.65 -14.34
CA ALA A 133 1.90 15.95 -14.34
C ALA A 133 2.37 16.61 -13.04
N GLU A 134 1.52 17.42 -12.37
CA GLU A 134 1.86 18.02 -11.08
C GLU A 134 1.98 16.91 -10.01
N ALA A 135 1.03 15.97 -9.99
CA ALA A 135 1.09 14.82 -9.06
C ALA A 135 2.31 13.92 -9.33
N GLN A 136 2.66 13.69 -10.60
CA GLN A 136 3.87 12.96 -10.96
C GLN A 136 5.14 13.69 -10.53
N ALA A 137 5.19 15.02 -10.65
CA ALA A 137 6.33 15.81 -10.21
C ALA A 137 6.52 15.73 -8.68
N GLU A 138 5.44 15.67 -7.91
CA GLU A 138 5.49 15.55 -6.45
C GLU A 138 6.13 14.24 -5.96
N ILE A 139 6.08 13.17 -6.76
CA ILE A 139 6.69 11.86 -6.44
C ILE A 139 8.01 11.63 -7.17
N ALA A 140 8.44 12.55 -8.02
CA ALA A 140 9.70 12.46 -8.75
C ALA A 140 10.89 12.44 -7.78
N ARG A 141 11.90 11.62 -8.10
CA ARG A 141 13.11 11.53 -7.30
C ARG A 141 13.87 12.87 -7.32
N LEU A 142 14.22 13.35 -6.12
CA LEU A 142 15.07 14.54 -5.98
C LEU A 142 16.48 14.29 -6.57
N PRO A 143 17.15 15.31 -7.12
CA PRO A 143 18.52 15.18 -7.64
C PRO A 143 19.54 14.93 -6.51
N SER A 144 19.32 15.55 -5.35
CA SER A 144 20.12 15.40 -4.12
C SER A 144 19.25 15.60 -2.89
N ILE A 145 19.72 15.16 -1.73
CA ILE A 145 19.05 15.36 -0.44
C ILE A 145 20.07 15.84 0.60
N GLY A 146 19.58 16.45 1.67
CA GLY A 146 20.36 16.84 2.82
C GLY A 146 20.83 15.63 3.66
N LYS A 147 21.40 15.92 4.84
CA LYS A 147 21.86 14.89 5.80
C LYS A 147 20.70 14.04 6.28
N ILE A 148 20.87 12.72 6.23
CA ILE A 148 19.92 11.76 6.81
C ILE A 148 20.17 11.66 8.31
N VAL A 149 19.12 11.84 9.12
CA VAL A 149 19.13 11.62 10.57
C VAL A 149 18.14 10.52 10.87
N VAL A 150 18.51 9.54 11.70
CA VAL A 150 17.63 8.40 12.05
C VAL A 150 17.35 8.42 13.55
N GLU A 151 16.08 8.40 13.91
CA GLU A 151 15.58 8.47 15.29
C GLU A 151 14.67 7.30 15.62
N ASP A 152 14.67 6.89 16.90
CA ASP A 152 13.72 5.90 17.41
C ASP A 152 12.31 6.50 17.47
N VAL A 153 11.31 5.69 17.12
CA VAL A 153 9.89 6.07 17.25
C VAL A 153 9.46 5.89 18.70
N THR A 154 9.11 7.01 19.32
CA THR A 154 8.67 7.12 20.71
C THR A 154 7.34 7.88 20.76
N PRO A 155 6.59 7.89 21.90
CA PRO A 155 5.32 8.61 22.00
C PRO A 155 5.37 10.09 21.59
N ASP A 156 6.48 10.79 21.86
CA ASP A 156 6.69 12.18 21.47
C ASP A 156 6.87 12.38 19.95
N ARG A 157 7.06 11.29 19.17
CA ARG A 157 7.19 11.29 17.71
C ARG A 157 5.95 10.74 16.98
N ILE A 158 4.82 10.58 17.68
CA ILE A 158 3.55 10.15 17.06
C ILE A 158 3.11 11.13 15.99
N ALA A 159 3.32 12.44 16.19
CA ALA A 159 3.00 13.45 15.19
C ALA A 159 3.83 13.26 13.89
N ASP A 160 5.12 12.95 14.02
CA ASP A 160 5.99 12.70 12.87
C ASP A 160 5.63 11.40 12.15
N TYR A 161 5.23 10.35 12.91
CA TYR A 161 4.70 9.12 12.35
C TYR A 161 3.44 9.38 11.53
N HIS A 162 2.51 10.18 12.05
CA HIS A 162 1.31 10.57 11.32
C HIS A 162 1.65 11.39 10.08
N GLU A 163 2.50 12.43 10.21
CA GLU A 163 2.95 13.24 9.08
C GLU A 163 3.53 12.38 7.97
N PHE A 164 4.36 11.38 8.33
CA PHE A 164 4.95 10.48 7.35
C PHE A 164 3.89 9.59 6.64
N PHE A 165 3.04 8.89 7.40
CA PHE A 165 2.11 7.94 6.82
C PHE A 165 0.89 8.60 6.17
N ASP A 166 0.40 9.71 6.70
CA ASP A 166 -0.73 10.44 6.15
C ASP A 166 -0.36 11.17 4.84
N HIS A 167 0.91 11.65 4.70
CA HIS A 167 1.27 12.59 3.65
C HIS A 167 2.44 12.19 2.75
N HIS A 168 3.31 11.26 3.11
CA HIS A 168 4.57 10.99 2.39
C HIS A 168 4.79 9.54 1.97
N ALA A 169 4.41 8.57 2.80
CA ALA A 169 4.81 7.17 2.71
C ALA A 169 4.43 6.50 1.37
N PHE A 170 3.19 6.67 0.94
CA PHE A 170 2.62 5.92 -0.18
C PHE A 170 2.05 6.81 -1.28
N ARG A 171 2.53 8.04 -1.44
CA ARG A 171 2.03 8.97 -2.46
C ARG A 171 2.13 8.42 -3.88
N ASP A 172 3.12 7.59 -4.17
CA ASP A 172 3.29 6.90 -5.45
C ASP A 172 2.57 5.54 -5.52
N TYR A 173 1.97 5.10 -4.41
CA TYR A 173 1.22 3.85 -4.33
C TYR A 173 0.07 3.92 -3.30
N PRO A 174 -0.95 4.75 -3.56
CA PRO A 174 -2.02 5.04 -2.60
C PRO A 174 -2.76 3.81 -2.06
N SER A 175 -2.89 2.74 -2.87
CA SER A 175 -3.54 1.49 -2.46
C SER A 175 -2.91 0.80 -1.23
N TRP A 176 -1.72 1.21 -0.80
CA TRP A 176 -1.08 0.70 0.41
C TRP A 176 -1.12 1.68 1.59
N GLN A 177 -1.68 2.86 1.38
CA GLN A 177 -1.75 3.90 2.42
C GLN A 177 -2.53 3.43 3.65
N SER A 178 -3.52 2.54 3.47
CA SER A 178 -4.29 1.97 4.57
C SER A 178 -3.49 1.09 5.54
N CYS A 179 -2.30 0.60 5.16
CA CYS A 179 -1.52 -0.33 5.97
C CYS A 179 -0.99 0.29 7.27
N TYR A 180 -0.52 1.55 7.26
CA TYR A 180 0.15 2.20 8.40
C TYR A 180 1.24 1.35 9.06
N CYS A 181 1.83 0.40 8.34
CA CYS A 181 2.76 -0.63 8.81
C CYS A 181 2.20 -1.58 9.91
N MET A 182 0.86 -1.60 10.11
CA MET A 182 0.19 -2.45 11.11
C MET A 182 0.28 -3.95 10.77
N GLU A 183 0.46 -4.29 9.50
CA GLU A 183 0.57 -5.69 9.04
C GLU A 183 1.66 -6.49 9.77
N THR A 184 2.75 -5.85 10.14
CA THR A 184 3.86 -6.49 10.88
C THR A 184 3.51 -6.86 12.32
N HIS A 185 2.50 -6.22 12.90
CA HIS A 185 2.03 -6.40 14.27
C HIS A 185 0.68 -7.10 14.38
N ARG A 186 0.03 -7.38 13.24
CA ARG A 186 -1.33 -7.91 13.24
C ARG A 186 -1.45 -9.23 14.01
N THR A 187 -2.57 -9.38 14.71
CA THR A 187 -3.00 -10.61 15.37
C THR A 187 -4.25 -11.21 14.70
N GLN A 188 -4.83 -10.49 13.74
CA GLN A 188 -6.05 -10.84 13.02
C GLN A 188 -5.81 -11.97 12.01
N THR A 189 -6.86 -12.75 11.74
CA THR A 189 -6.92 -13.69 10.60
C THR A 189 -6.82 -12.94 9.27
N ASP A 190 -6.63 -13.67 8.16
CA ASP A 190 -6.57 -13.03 6.84
C ASP A 190 -7.91 -12.42 6.45
N GLU A 191 -9.04 -13.03 6.86
CA GLU A 191 -10.40 -12.52 6.64
C GLU A 191 -10.66 -11.23 7.43
N GLU A 192 -10.30 -11.19 8.72
CA GLU A 192 -10.41 -10.01 9.58
C GLU A 192 -9.50 -8.88 9.08
N TRP A 193 -8.29 -9.22 8.62
CA TRP A 193 -7.35 -8.25 8.05
C TRP A 193 -7.89 -7.61 6.77
N ALA A 194 -8.55 -8.40 5.90
CA ALA A 194 -9.06 -7.94 4.61
C ALA A 194 -10.14 -6.85 4.71
N VAL A 195 -10.81 -6.74 5.86
CA VAL A 195 -11.87 -5.75 6.10
C VAL A 195 -11.43 -4.58 6.99
N ARG A 196 -10.14 -4.54 7.40
CA ARG A 196 -9.62 -3.43 8.22
C ARG A 196 -9.52 -2.14 7.42
N THR A 197 -9.89 -1.05 8.08
CA THR A 197 -9.79 0.28 7.50
C THR A 197 -8.45 0.95 7.80
N ALA A 198 -8.10 1.98 7.02
CA ALA A 198 -6.97 2.85 7.31
C ALA A 198 -7.05 3.48 8.72
N ALA A 199 -8.26 3.88 9.14
CA ALA A 199 -8.50 4.45 10.46
C ALA A 199 -8.21 3.44 11.59
N ASP A 200 -8.59 2.16 11.42
CA ASP A 200 -8.30 1.11 12.39
C ASP A 200 -6.79 0.89 12.51
N ASN A 201 -6.09 0.76 11.38
CA ASN A 201 -4.65 0.52 11.37
C ASN A 201 -3.87 1.71 11.95
N ARG A 202 -4.27 2.94 11.59
CA ARG A 202 -3.69 4.17 12.14
C ARG A 202 -3.87 4.25 13.66
N ARG A 203 -5.09 4.01 14.16
CA ARG A 203 -5.40 4.01 15.59
C ARG A 203 -4.58 2.99 16.36
N ASP A 204 -4.55 1.73 15.88
CA ASP A 204 -3.92 0.64 16.60
C ASP A 204 -2.38 0.78 16.58
N MET A 205 -1.79 1.28 15.48
CA MET A 205 -0.36 1.62 15.45
C MET A 205 -0.02 2.79 16.38
N THR A 206 -0.86 3.84 16.40
CA THR A 206 -0.69 4.96 17.34
C THR A 206 -0.70 4.47 18.78
N GLN A 207 -1.68 3.63 19.15
CA GLN A 207 -1.74 3.04 20.48
C GLN A 207 -0.52 2.15 20.77
N GLY A 208 -0.08 1.36 19.79
CA GLY A 208 1.12 0.52 19.95
C GLY A 208 2.41 1.32 20.17
N ILE A 209 2.53 2.50 19.55
CA ILE A 209 3.65 3.42 19.76
C ILE A 209 3.54 4.05 21.16
N ASP A 210 2.37 4.53 21.55
CA ASP A 210 2.12 5.14 22.86
C ASP A 210 2.40 4.16 24.00
N ASP A 211 1.97 2.91 23.87
CA ASP A 211 2.24 1.80 24.79
C ASP A 211 3.70 1.30 24.76
N ARG A 212 4.56 1.83 23.88
CA ARG A 212 5.94 1.37 23.65
C ARG A 212 6.06 -0.11 23.23
N LYS A 213 5.03 -0.63 22.57
CA LYS A 213 4.97 -2.00 22.02
C LYS A 213 5.54 -2.10 20.61
N VAL A 214 5.54 -0.97 19.87
CA VAL A 214 6.12 -0.87 18.53
C VAL A 214 7.58 -0.46 18.63
N THR A 215 8.45 -1.17 17.90
CA THR A 215 9.85 -0.83 17.73
C THR A 215 10.07 -0.43 16.28
N ALA A 216 10.36 0.84 16.04
CA ALA A 216 10.54 1.36 14.70
C ALA A 216 11.49 2.57 14.69
N LEU A 217 11.95 2.93 13.50
CA LEU A 217 12.78 4.09 13.22
C LEU A 217 12.12 5.01 12.20
N LEU A 218 12.28 6.31 12.37
CA LEU A 218 12.03 7.33 11.36
C LEU A 218 13.35 7.91 10.86
N ALA A 219 13.47 8.06 9.54
CA ALA A 219 14.56 8.81 8.92
C ALA A 219 14.06 10.19 8.52
N TYR A 220 14.88 11.20 8.81
CA TYR A 220 14.61 12.61 8.54
C TYR A 220 15.63 13.18 7.56
N VAL A 221 15.16 14.09 6.71
CA VAL A 221 16.00 14.98 5.90
C VAL A 221 15.45 16.39 6.07
N ASP A 222 16.30 17.32 6.48
CA ASP A 222 15.95 18.73 6.75
C ASP A 222 14.73 18.87 7.69
N GLY A 223 14.69 18.01 8.74
CA GLY A 223 13.62 17.97 9.75
C GLY A 223 12.33 17.30 9.30
N LYS A 224 12.22 16.84 8.05
CA LYS A 224 11.03 16.19 7.49
C LYS A 224 11.15 14.67 7.59
N PRO A 225 10.12 13.93 8.08
CA PRO A 225 10.14 12.48 8.09
C PRO A 225 9.99 11.94 6.64
N VAL A 226 10.98 11.15 6.19
CA VAL A 226 11.07 10.69 4.80
C VAL A 226 11.23 9.18 4.66
N GLY A 227 11.42 8.48 5.77
CA GLY A 227 11.61 7.04 5.76
C GLY A 227 11.23 6.38 7.08
N TRP A 228 10.81 5.13 7.00
CA TRP A 228 10.36 4.29 8.10
C TRP A 228 11.03 2.91 8.03
N CYS A 229 11.41 2.36 9.18
CA CYS A 229 11.79 0.96 9.33
C CYS A 229 11.11 0.35 10.54
N ASN A 230 10.32 -0.71 10.34
CA ASN A 230 9.77 -1.52 11.41
C ASN A 230 10.69 -2.72 11.65
N TYR A 231 11.13 -2.91 12.89
CA TYR A 231 12.04 -3.97 13.28
C TYR A 231 11.80 -4.40 14.73
N GLY A 232 12.41 -5.48 15.16
CA GLY A 232 12.35 -5.90 16.57
C GLY A 232 12.62 -7.38 16.75
N GLU A 233 12.53 -7.87 17.98
CA GLU A 233 12.58 -9.31 18.26
C GLU A 233 11.49 -10.02 17.46
N SER A 234 11.86 -11.03 16.67
CA SER A 234 10.95 -11.72 15.75
C SER A 234 9.68 -12.24 16.44
N THR A 235 9.83 -12.79 17.64
CA THR A 235 8.73 -13.35 18.43
C THR A 235 7.69 -12.32 18.90
N ARG A 236 8.01 -11.02 18.83
CA ARG A 236 7.08 -9.91 19.14
C ARG A 236 6.40 -9.34 17.92
N LEU A 237 6.79 -9.76 16.71
CA LEU A 237 6.23 -9.31 15.45
C LEU A 237 5.25 -10.35 14.91
N ASN A 238 4.04 -10.38 15.46
CA ASN A 238 3.04 -11.41 15.17
C ASN A 238 2.72 -11.56 13.67
N GLY A 239 2.60 -10.45 12.96
CA GLY A 239 2.37 -10.46 11.52
C GLY A 239 3.54 -11.06 10.74
N VAL A 240 4.78 -10.85 11.18
CA VAL A 240 5.98 -11.47 10.61
C VAL A 240 5.98 -12.98 10.88
N MET A 241 5.76 -13.39 12.14
CA MET A 241 5.66 -14.79 12.53
C MET A 241 4.61 -15.54 11.72
N HIS A 242 3.42 -14.96 11.57
CA HIS A 242 2.32 -15.52 10.80
C HIS A 242 2.65 -15.59 9.29
N ARG A 243 3.05 -14.48 8.68
CA ARG A 243 3.32 -14.38 7.23
C ARG A 243 4.37 -15.36 6.75
N TYR A 244 5.45 -15.52 7.50
CA TYR A 244 6.58 -16.37 7.12
C TYR A 244 6.53 -17.75 7.76
N ARG A 245 5.46 -18.07 8.51
CA ARG A 245 5.26 -19.34 9.22
C ARG A 245 6.48 -19.71 10.05
N LEU A 246 6.98 -18.73 10.83
CA LEU A 246 8.19 -18.90 11.61
C LEU A 246 7.92 -19.72 12.86
N ASN A 247 8.90 -20.57 13.25
CA ASN A 247 8.85 -21.34 14.48
C ASN A 247 9.37 -20.49 15.64
N VAL A 248 8.59 -20.36 16.71
CA VAL A 248 8.95 -19.56 17.89
C VAL A 248 10.29 -19.98 18.49
N ALA A 249 10.57 -21.29 18.59
CA ALA A 249 11.83 -21.79 19.18
C ALA A 249 13.05 -21.39 18.33
N GLU A 250 12.92 -21.36 16.99
CA GLU A 250 13.98 -20.98 16.06
C GLU A 250 14.20 -19.45 16.01
N GLN A 251 13.25 -18.68 16.53
CA GLN A 251 13.29 -17.21 16.53
C GLN A 251 13.72 -16.60 17.87
N GLN A 252 14.13 -17.43 18.85
CA GLN A 252 14.68 -16.93 20.10
C GLN A 252 16.04 -16.25 19.88
N GLY A 253 16.15 -14.99 20.28
CA GLY A 253 17.35 -14.16 20.07
C GLY A 253 17.57 -13.71 18.62
N VAL A 254 16.56 -13.85 17.76
CA VAL A 254 16.52 -13.34 16.38
C VAL A 254 15.74 -12.04 16.34
N GLY A 255 16.27 -11.04 15.64
CA GLY A 255 15.59 -9.78 15.34
C GLY A 255 15.22 -9.70 13.87
N SER A 256 13.97 -9.38 13.56
CA SER A 256 13.47 -9.22 12.20
C SER A 256 13.52 -7.76 11.74
N LEU A 257 13.99 -7.55 10.51
CA LEU A 257 13.83 -6.32 9.71
C LEU A 257 12.56 -6.50 8.87
N ALA A 258 11.44 -5.92 9.33
CA ALA A 258 10.13 -6.35 8.86
C ALA A 258 9.58 -5.52 7.69
N CYS A 259 9.80 -4.20 7.70
CA CYS A 259 9.24 -3.30 6.71
C CYS A 259 10.09 -2.03 6.56
N PHE A 260 10.35 -1.62 5.32
CA PHE A 260 10.96 -0.34 4.96
C PHE A 260 10.01 0.43 4.05
N VAL A 261 9.69 1.66 4.42
CA VAL A 261 8.92 2.58 3.59
C VAL A 261 9.71 3.85 3.41
N ILE A 262 10.05 4.20 2.16
CA ILE A 262 10.77 5.43 1.85
C ILE A 262 9.90 6.27 0.93
N ALA A 263 9.66 7.52 1.29
CA ALA A 263 8.93 8.47 0.46
C ALA A 263 9.57 8.56 -0.94
N ALA A 264 8.75 8.53 -1.99
CA ALA A 264 9.19 8.38 -3.37
C ALA A 264 10.32 9.36 -3.78
N PRO A 265 10.25 10.68 -3.46
CA PRO A 265 11.30 11.63 -3.82
C PRO A 265 12.69 11.31 -3.21
N TYR A 266 12.72 10.62 -2.09
CA TYR A 266 13.92 10.33 -1.30
C TYR A 266 14.54 8.95 -1.55
N ARG A 267 13.96 8.15 -2.47
CA ARG A 267 14.50 6.83 -2.83
C ARG A 267 15.81 6.93 -3.59
N LYS A 268 16.66 5.91 -3.46
CA LYS A 268 18.00 5.81 -4.08
C LYS A 268 19.02 6.87 -3.57
N HIS A 269 18.78 7.44 -2.39
CA HIS A 269 19.68 8.36 -1.70
C HIS A 269 20.27 7.77 -0.41
N GLY A 270 20.20 6.45 -0.21
CA GLY A 270 20.78 5.79 0.96
C GLY A 270 19.89 5.74 2.21
N VAL A 271 18.67 6.32 2.18
CA VAL A 271 17.77 6.36 3.36
C VAL A 271 17.48 4.97 3.93
N ALA A 272 17.19 3.98 3.08
CA ALA A 272 16.92 2.62 3.55
C ALA A 272 18.16 1.96 4.17
N SER A 273 19.37 2.24 3.64
CA SER A 273 20.63 1.75 4.22
C SER A 273 20.90 2.38 5.59
N ALA A 274 20.69 3.69 5.73
CA ALA A 274 20.85 4.38 7.02
C ALA A 274 19.86 3.83 8.08
N LEU A 275 18.63 3.55 7.70
CA LEU A 275 17.64 2.90 8.58
C LEU A 275 18.07 1.47 8.96
N LEU A 276 18.61 0.69 8.01
CA LEU A 276 19.12 -0.65 8.26
C LEU A 276 20.29 -0.62 9.26
N ASP A 277 21.29 0.25 9.04
CA ASP A 277 22.45 0.37 9.92
C ASP A 277 22.03 0.73 11.34
N ALA A 278 21.13 1.71 11.48
CA ALA A 278 20.59 2.10 12.77
C ALA A 278 19.80 0.96 13.45
N ALA A 279 18.97 0.21 12.70
CA ALA A 279 18.23 -0.92 13.24
C ALA A 279 19.17 -2.03 13.75
N LEU A 280 20.23 -2.35 13.01
CA LEU A 280 21.25 -3.33 13.43
C LEU A 280 21.96 -2.92 14.71
N GLU A 281 22.31 -1.63 14.84
CA GLU A 281 22.90 -1.08 16.06
C GLU A 281 21.97 -1.23 17.27
N ARG A 282 20.66 -0.90 17.12
CA ARG A 282 19.67 -1.02 18.19
C ARG A 282 19.40 -2.48 18.56
N LEU A 283 19.39 -3.39 17.58
CA LEU A 283 19.25 -4.83 17.86
C LEU A 283 20.43 -5.36 18.68
N ARG A 284 21.68 -4.99 18.31
CA ARG A 284 22.88 -5.34 19.11
C ARG A 284 22.78 -4.82 20.55
N ALA A 285 22.41 -3.55 20.71
CA ALA A 285 22.26 -2.94 22.03
C ALA A 285 21.21 -3.62 22.91
N ARG A 286 20.24 -4.32 22.31
CA ARG A 286 19.23 -5.13 23.00
C ARG A 286 19.65 -6.59 23.24
N GLY A 287 20.87 -6.98 22.87
CA GLY A 287 21.37 -8.36 23.02
C GLY A 287 20.83 -9.36 22.00
N VAL A 288 20.25 -8.88 20.90
CA VAL A 288 19.85 -9.72 19.77
C VAL A 288 21.12 -10.23 19.08
N ARG A 289 21.19 -11.53 18.82
CA ARG A 289 22.38 -12.19 18.26
C ARG A 289 22.37 -12.33 16.76
N VAL A 290 21.19 -12.41 16.17
CA VAL A 290 21.00 -12.62 14.73
C VAL A 290 19.96 -11.66 14.21
N ALA A 291 20.29 -10.90 13.17
CA ALA A 291 19.32 -10.15 12.38
C ALA A 291 18.84 -11.00 11.19
N GLU A 292 17.54 -11.00 10.94
CA GLU A 292 16.88 -11.72 9.86
C GLU A 292 16.04 -10.77 9.00
N ALA A 293 16.05 -10.94 7.69
CA ALA A 293 15.25 -10.18 6.77
C ALA A 293 14.65 -11.06 5.65
N TYR A 294 13.62 -10.54 4.96
CA TYR A 294 12.77 -11.32 4.04
C TYR A 294 12.62 -10.66 2.67
N PRO A 295 13.70 -10.31 1.96
CA PRO A 295 13.60 -9.64 0.66
C PRO A 295 12.84 -10.49 -0.35
N ALA A 296 11.96 -9.84 -1.13
CA ALA A 296 11.19 -10.52 -2.17
C ALA A 296 12.10 -11.01 -3.31
N ARG A 297 11.74 -12.13 -3.95
CA ARG A 297 12.45 -12.64 -5.15
C ARG A 297 12.17 -11.76 -6.37
N SER A 298 10.89 -11.44 -6.60
CA SER A 298 10.51 -10.47 -7.63
C SER A 298 10.59 -9.06 -7.05
N GLN A 299 11.22 -8.16 -7.79
CA GLN A 299 11.40 -6.75 -7.43
C GLN A 299 10.86 -5.85 -8.55
N ASP A 300 9.72 -6.24 -9.14
CA ASP A 300 9.13 -5.63 -10.33
C ASP A 300 8.66 -4.20 -10.13
N SER A 301 8.59 -3.74 -8.88
CA SER A 301 8.22 -2.37 -8.54
C SER A 301 8.90 -1.90 -7.25
N PRO A 302 9.07 -0.57 -7.05
CA PRO A 302 9.56 -0.03 -5.79
C PRO A 302 8.75 -0.48 -4.57
N GLN A 303 7.45 -0.69 -4.75
CA GLN A 303 6.53 -1.13 -3.71
C GLN A 303 6.79 -2.59 -3.31
N ALA A 304 7.13 -3.48 -4.25
CA ALA A 304 7.51 -4.87 -3.95
C ALA A 304 8.73 -4.96 -3.02
N ASN A 305 9.52 -3.88 -2.94
CA ASN A 305 10.70 -3.78 -2.10
C ASN A 305 10.46 -3.26 -0.66
N TYR A 306 9.21 -3.23 -0.18
CA TYR A 306 8.94 -2.78 1.20
C TYR A 306 9.64 -3.60 2.28
N ARG A 307 10.11 -4.81 1.95
CA ARG A 307 10.91 -5.67 2.83
C ARG A 307 12.41 -5.40 2.73
N GLY A 308 12.81 -4.42 1.93
CA GLY A 308 14.18 -4.13 1.55
C GLY A 308 14.66 -4.98 0.37
N PRO A 309 15.42 -4.37 -0.57
CA PRO A 309 16.00 -5.11 -1.69
C PRO A 309 17.12 -6.05 -1.20
N LEU A 310 17.21 -7.27 -1.76
CA LEU A 310 18.22 -8.28 -1.41
C LEU A 310 19.65 -7.69 -1.41
N GLN A 311 19.99 -6.91 -2.44
CA GLN A 311 21.31 -6.31 -2.58
C GLN A 311 21.69 -5.34 -1.45
N MET A 312 20.71 -4.69 -0.80
CA MET A 312 20.95 -3.85 0.37
C MET A 312 21.45 -4.71 1.55
N PHE A 313 20.81 -5.82 1.81
CA PHE A 313 21.20 -6.74 2.88
C PHE A 313 22.53 -7.43 2.62
N LEU A 314 22.77 -7.91 1.39
CA LEU A 314 24.06 -8.53 1.04
C LEU A 314 25.22 -7.56 1.23
N ARG A 315 25.08 -6.29 0.80
CA ARG A 315 26.09 -5.25 1.05
C ARG A 315 26.30 -4.95 2.54
N ALA A 316 25.26 -5.12 3.36
CA ALA A 316 25.33 -4.96 4.80
C ALA A 316 25.90 -6.22 5.52
N GLY A 317 26.32 -7.25 4.78
CA GLY A 317 26.93 -8.47 5.29
C GLY A 317 25.91 -9.51 5.79
N PHE A 318 24.67 -9.48 5.26
CA PHE A 318 23.76 -10.60 5.42
C PHE A 318 24.12 -11.72 4.44
N GLU A 319 23.91 -12.95 4.85
CA GLU A 319 24.09 -14.16 4.05
C GLU A 319 22.75 -14.85 3.80
N PRO A 320 22.59 -15.51 2.65
CA PRO A 320 21.42 -16.35 2.39
C PRO A 320 21.31 -17.46 3.43
N TYR A 321 20.14 -17.59 4.05
CA TYR A 321 19.83 -18.62 5.04
C TYR A 321 18.83 -19.66 4.52
N ARG A 322 17.77 -19.18 3.85
CA ARG A 322 16.73 -20.02 3.26
C ARG A 322 16.10 -19.33 2.06
N GLU A 323 15.69 -20.10 1.08
CA GLU A 323 14.94 -19.62 -0.08
C GLU A 323 13.54 -20.23 -0.12
N THR A 324 12.57 -19.42 -0.59
CA THR A 324 11.21 -19.87 -0.88
C THR A 324 10.85 -19.43 -2.30
N GLU A 325 9.69 -19.83 -2.80
CA GLU A 325 9.21 -19.38 -4.12
C GLU A 325 9.01 -17.86 -4.21
N ARG A 326 8.72 -17.19 -3.10
CA ARG A 326 8.31 -15.78 -3.07
C ARG A 326 9.35 -14.82 -2.49
N TYR A 327 10.24 -15.30 -1.61
CA TYR A 327 11.21 -14.46 -0.89
C TYR A 327 12.45 -15.26 -0.49
N PHE A 328 13.53 -14.53 -0.26
CA PHE A 328 14.71 -15.03 0.44
C PHE A 328 14.57 -14.79 1.94
N VAL A 329 15.16 -15.66 2.74
CA VAL A 329 15.48 -15.36 4.14
C VAL A 329 16.97 -15.15 4.21
N VAL A 330 17.40 -13.98 4.68
CA VAL A 330 18.80 -13.65 4.84
C VAL A 330 19.10 -13.33 6.30
N ARG A 331 20.27 -13.75 6.80
CA ARG A 331 20.67 -13.56 8.19
C ARG A 331 22.03 -12.88 8.31
N LYS A 332 22.21 -12.18 9.42
CA LYS A 332 23.49 -11.62 9.84
C LYS A 332 23.68 -11.84 11.33
N THR A 333 24.82 -12.38 11.73
CA THR A 333 25.26 -12.37 13.13
C THR A 333 25.60 -10.96 13.54
N LEU A 334 25.12 -10.53 14.72
CA LEU A 334 25.27 -9.16 15.24
C LEU A 334 26.38 -9.04 16.27
#